data_485c28b0a28dd6f09edc1baeccf2bdb8
#
_entry.id   485c28b0a28dd6f09edc1baeccf2bdb8
#
_cell.length_a   1.000
_cell.length_b   1.000
_cell.length_c   1.000
_cell.angle_alpha   90.00
_cell.angle_beta   90.00
_cell.angle_gamma   90.00
#
_symmetry.space_group_name_H-M   'P 1'
#
loop_
_entity.id
_entity.type
_entity.pdbx_description
1 polymer ?
#
loop_
_entity_poly.entity_id
_entity_poly.type
_entity_poly.pdbx_seq_one_letter_code
_entity_poly.pdbx_strand_id
1 'polypeptide(L)' 'MSIGGETVIIFDKLWNVMKEKGFSTYQLREKCGIDSKTIRRLRANDNMETKTLNKLCAVLDCHLEDIAEYVPDE' A
#
# COMPACT_ATOMS: atom_id res chain seq x y z
N MET A 1 10.66 21.76 -7.90
CA MET A 1 10.01 20.96 -7.32
C MET A 1 9.35 21.46 -6.17
N SER A 2 8.32 21.13 -6.00
CA SER A 2 7.59 21.58 -4.95
C SER A 2 8.02 20.96 -3.73
N ILE A 3 8.57 21.71 -2.87
CA ILE A 3 9.02 21.15 -1.74
C ILE A 3 8.05 21.12 -0.73
N GLY A 4 7.28 22.12 -0.61
CA GLY A 4 6.34 22.12 0.42
C GLY A 4 5.26 21.18 0.15
N GLY A 5 5.16 20.79 -1.05
CA GLY A 5 4.10 19.95 -1.38
C GLY A 5 4.31 18.59 -0.87
N GLU A 6 3.24 17.97 -0.60
CA GLU A 6 3.32 16.67 -0.12
C GLU A 6 3.06 15.75 -1.23
N THR A 7 3.88 15.79 -2.21
CA THR A 7 3.76 14.82 -3.25
C THR A 7 3.87 13.48 -2.65
N VAL A 8 2.90 12.68 -2.84
CA VAL A 8 2.87 11.42 -2.16
C VAL A 8 2.45 10.29 -3.04
N ILE A 9 2.85 9.12 -2.64
CA ILE A 9 2.34 7.90 -3.19
C ILE A 9 1.18 7.51 -2.30
N ILE A 10 0.02 7.28 -2.87
CA ILE A 10 -1.13 6.87 -2.09
C ILE A 10 -1.45 5.41 -2.37
N PHE A 11 -2.09 4.78 -1.42
CA PHE A 11 -2.39 3.36 -1.52
C PHE A 11 -3.88 3.07 -1.53
N ASP A 12 -4.65 4.01 -2.04
CA ASP A 12 -6.11 3.84 -2.07
C ASP A 12 -6.50 2.62 -2.89
N LYS A 13 -5.76 2.36 -3.96
CA LYS A 13 -6.06 1.22 -4.80
C LYS A 13 -5.85 -0.10 -4.10
N LEU A 14 -4.95 -0.13 -3.13
CA LEU A 14 -4.65 -1.35 -2.39
C LEU A 14 -5.91 -1.92 -1.76
N TRP A 15 -6.71 -1.03 -1.14
CA TRP A 15 -7.90 -1.48 -0.43
C TRP A 15 -8.93 -2.06 -1.39
N ASN A 16 -9.01 -1.51 -2.59
CA ASN A 16 -9.93 -2.03 -3.60
C ASN A 16 -9.47 -3.39 -4.09
N VAL A 17 -8.18 -3.56 -4.31
CA VAL A 17 -7.63 -4.83 -4.76
C VAL A 17 -7.87 -5.91 -3.71
N MET A 18 -7.64 -5.56 -2.45
CA MET A 18 -7.86 -6.49 -1.36
C MET A 18 -9.32 -6.92 -1.31
N LYS A 19 -10.21 -5.96 -1.48
CA LYS A 19 -11.62 -6.26 -1.44
C LYS A 19 -12.03 -7.18 -2.58
N GLU A 20 -11.51 -6.91 -3.77
CA GLU A 20 -11.81 -7.73 -4.93
C GLU A 20 -11.31 -9.16 -4.77
N LYS A 21 -10.19 -9.31 -4.10
CA LYS A 21 -9.59 -10.63 -3.94
C LYS A 21 -9.99 -11.31 -2.64
N GLY A 22 -10.84 -10.66 -1.88
CA GLY A 22 -11.30 -11.23 -0.62
C GLY A 22 -10.25 -11.28 0.47
N PHE A 23 -9.30 -10.35 0.43
CA PHE A 23 -8.24 -10.30 1.41
C PHE A 23 -8.58 -9.25 2.47
N SER A 24 -8.39 -9.59 3.73
CA SER A 24 -8.60 -8.64 4.82
C SER A 24 -7.26 -8.25 5.39
N THR A 25 -7.23 -7.21 6.21
CA THR A 25 -6.00 -6.80 6.86
C THR A 25 -5.53 -7.88 7.81
N TYR A 26 -6.46 -8.64 8.37
CA TYR A 26 -6.11 -9.75 9.23
C TYR A 26 -5.28 -10.77 8.46
N GLN A 27 -5.68 -11.04 7.22
CA GLN A 27 -4.95 -12.00 6.40
C GLN A 27 -3.58 -11.47 5.99
N LEU A 28 -3.45 -10.18 5.81
CA LEU A 28 -2.16 -9.60 5.52
C LEU A 28 -1.21 -9.85 6.68
N ARG A 29 -1.70 -9.70 7.91
CA ARG A 29 -0.88 -9.94 9.07
C ARG A 29 -0.50 -11.40 9.21
N GLU A 30 -1.46 -12.28 8.96
CA GLU A 30 -1.22 -13.71 9.13
C GLU A 30 -0.38 -14.32 8.02
N LYS A 31 -0.60 -13.89 6.79
CA LYS A 31 0.08 -14.50 5.67
C LYS A 31 1.36 -13.81 5.24
N CYS A 32 1.42 -12.50 5.46
CA CYS A 32 2.58 -11.75 5.02
C CYS A 32 3.46 -11.27 6.15
N GLY A 33 3.01 -11.41 7.36
CA GLY A 33 3.77 -10.88 8.48
C GLY A 33 3.79 -9.38 8.54
N ILE A 34 2.78 -8.74 7.94
CA ILE A 34 2.70 -7.29 7.96
C ILE A 34 1.96 -6.89 9.22
N ASP A 35 2.64 -6.18 10.10
CA ASP A 35 2.03 -5.88 11.39
C ASP A 35 1.04 -4.72 11.32
N SER A 36 0.34 -4.50 12.43
CA SER A 36 -0.68 -3.48 12.50
C SER A 36 -0.13 -2.09 12.24
N LYS A 37 1.11 -1.87 12.68
CA LYS A 37 1.73 -0.58 12.51
C LYS A 37 1.94 -0.28 11.02
N THR A 38 2.38 -1.27 10.29
CA THR A 38 2.60 -1.11 8.85
C THR A 38 1.28 -0.87 8.14
N ILE A 39 0.23 -1.57 8.55
CA ILE A 39 -1.07 -1.38 7.96
C ILE A 39 -1.58 0.03 8.22
N ARG A 40 -1.33 0.54 9.42
CA ARG A 40 -1.74 1.88 9.75
C ARG A 40 -1.01 2.91 8.89
N ARG A 41 0.26 2.66 8.62
CA ARG A 41 1.04 3.54 7.76
C ARG A 41 0.52 3.51 6.33
N LEU A 42 0.12 2.34 5.86
CA LEU A 42 -0.45 2.23 4.53
C LEU A 42 -1.73 3.04 4.42
N ARG A 43 -2.55 3.00 5.47
CA ARG A 43 -3.80 3.77 5.45
C ARG A 43 -3.54 5.27 5.48
N ALA A 44 -2.42 5.68 6.06
CA ALA A 44 -2.06 7.07 6.13
C ALA A 44 -1.24 7.52 4.92
N ASN A 45 -1.01 6.62 3.98
CA ASN A 45 -0.18 6.89 2.81
C ASN A 45 1.20 7.35 3.22
N ASP A 46 1.72 6.72 4.25
CA ASP A 46 3.04 7.04 4.75
C ASP A 46 4.08 6.32 3.92
N ASN A 47 5.34 6.65 4.14
CA ASN A 47 6.41 6.01 3.39
C ASN A 47 6.47 4.52 3.68
N MET A 48 6.67 3.74 2.63
CA MET A 48 6.78 2.30 2.75
C MET A 48 8.07 1.84 2.13
N GLU A 49 8.68 0.83 2.72
CA GLU A 49 9.84 0.21 2.11
C GLU A 49 9.40 -0.60 0.91
N THR A 50 10.22 -0.62 -0.10
CA THR A 50 9.89 -1.41 -1.28
C THR A 50 9.76 -2.89 -0.94
N LYS A 51 10.45 -3.34 0.10
CA LYS A 51 10.34 -4.72 0.55
C LYS A 51 8.90 -5.04 0.96
N THR A 52 8.25 -4.11 1.65
CA THR A 52 6.87 -4.28 2.06
C THR A 52 5.95 -4.30 0.85
N LEU A 53 6.20 -3.39 -0.09
CA LEU A 53 5.40 -3.33 -1.30
C LEU A 53 5.55 -4.60 -2.11
N ASN A 54 6.75 -5.15 -2.12
CA ASN A 54 7.02 -6.39 -2.82
C ASN A 54 6.19 -7.53 -2.22
N LYS A 55 6.11 -7.59 -0.90
CA LYS A 55 5.31 -8.61 -0.25
C LYS A 55 3.83 -8.49 -0.60
N LEU A 56 3.35 -7.26 -0.62
CA LEU A 56 1.95 -7.03 -0.95
C LEU A 56 1.63 -7.47 -2.37
N CYS A 57 2.49 -7.11 -3.31
CA CYS A 57 2.27 -7.50 -4.69
C CYS A 57 2.32 -9.02 -4.85
N ALA A 58 3.23 -9.65 -4.13
CA ALA A 58 3.37 -11.09 -4.23
C ALA A 58 2.15 -11.82 -3.69
N VAL A 59 1.66 -11.40 -2.53
CA VAL A 59 0.55 -12.10 -1.90
C VAL A 59 -0.76 -11.80 -2.60
N LEU A 60 -0.90 -10.60 -3.18
CA LEU A 60 -2.12 -10.24 -3.89
C LEU A 60 -2.04 -10.56 -5.36
N ASP A 61 -0.87 -11.04 -5.82
CA ASP A 61 -0.64 -11.41 -7.21
C ASP A 61 -1.04 -10.27 -8.13
N CYS A 62 -0.45 -9.13 -7.92
CA CYS A 62 -0.74 -7.94 -8.70
C CYS A 62 0.52 -7.13 -8.91
N HIS A 63 0.41 -6.07 -9.69
CA HIS A 63 1.54 -5.22 -9.96
C HIS A 63 1.54 -4.05 -8.98
N LEU A 64 2.68 -3.38 -8.86
CA LEU A 64 2.78 -2.25 -7.95
C LEU A 64 1.78 -1.16 -8.31
N GLU A 65 1.60 -0.92 -9.59
CA GLU A 65 0.67 0.12 -10.03
C GLU A 65 -0.77 -0.19 -9.70
N ASP A 66 -1.05 -1.43 -9.32
CA ASP A 66 -2.40 -1.82 -8.95
C ASP A 66 -2.71 -1.44 -7.51
N ILE A 67 -1.70 -1.19 -6.71
CA ILE A 67 -1.90 -0.88 -5.30
C ILE A 67 -1.39 0.49 -4.89
N ALA A 68 -0.60 1.14 -5.73
CA ALA A 68 -0.02 2.43 -5.39
C ALA A 68 -0.18 3.39 -6.55
N GLU A 69 -0.24 4.65 -6.23
CA GLU A 69 -0.41 5.67 -7.25
C GLU A 69 0.32 6.93 -6.81
N TYR A 70 1.04 7.53 -7.76
CA TYR A 70 1.76 8.76 -7.49
C TYR A 70 0.82 9.93 -7.74
N VAL A 71 0.67 10.77 -6.77
CA VAL A 71 -0.19 11.94 -6.88
C VAL A 71 0.68 13.17 -6.71
N PRO A 72 0.92 13.89 -7.79
CA PRO A 72 1.78 15.06 -7.68
C PRO A 72 1.07 16.18 -6.96
N ASP A 73 1.85 16.98 -6.28
CA ASP A 73 1.30 18.12 -5.59
C ASP A 73 1.15 19.25 -6.59
N GLU A 74 0.04 19.85 -6.59
CA GLU A 74 -0.17 20.95 -7.48
C GLU A 74 0.25 22.23 -6.85
#